data_300a60fabdb02d443addf9524e3e6eae
#
_entry.id   300a60fabdb02d443addf9524e3e6eae
#
_cell.length_a   1.000
_cell.length_b   1.000
_cell.length_c   1.000
_cell.angle_alpha   90.00
_cell.angle_beta   90.00
_cell.angle_gamma   90.00
#
_symmetry.space_group_name_H-M   'P 1'
#
loop_
_entity.id
_entity.type
_entity.pdbx_description
1 polymer ?
#
loop_
_entity_poly.entity_id
_entity_poly.type
_entity_poly.pdbx_seq_one_letter_code
_entity_poly.pdbx_strand_id
1 'polypeptide(L)'
;MLRPAVPEDASRLAEIQIFAKRTAFRPIFQNDFVSFQEMQVLDLALFYRDEPGALEGVFVYDDGIVKAMTKWEKGGADSRLWELKEVYVDPFFQHQGIGAFILEEFLKEAAPAGIRRATLWVLEKNEPARALYSRYGFAPNGNWKLQEGTVEVLVEYERDFSHLCVSSSTGV
;
A
#
# COMPACT_ATOMS: atom_id res chain seq x y z
N MET A 1 -9.57 -6.27 -12.24
CA MET A 1 -8.38 -5.61 -12.83
C MET A 1 -7.96 -4.44 -11.95
N LEU A 2 -6.70 -3.97 -12.04
CA LEU A 2 -6.28 -2.75 -11.38
C LEU A 2 -6.52 -1.55 -12.32
N ARG A 3 -7.13 -0.48 -11.81
CA ARG A 3 -7.34 0.78 -12.53
C ARG A 3 -7.10 1.98 -11.62
N PRO A 4 -6.75 3.17 -12.16
CA PRO A 4 -6.74 4.39 -11.37
C PRO A 4 -8.08 4.63 -10.68
N ALA A 5 -8.01 5.17 -9.45
CA ALA A 5 -9.21 5.58 -8.72
C ALA A 5 -9.78 6.87 -9.32
N VAL A 6 -11.09 7.02 -9.23
CA VAL A 6 -11.84 8.21 -9.66
C VAL A 6 -12.67 8.76 -8.50
N PRO A 7 -13.12 10.03 -8.53
CA PRO A 7 -13.88 10.62 -7.42
C PRO A 7 -15.15 9.83 -7.03
N GLU A 8 -15.75 9.13 -7.98
CA GLU A 8 -16.92 8.27 -7.74
C GLU A 8 -16.61 7.07 -6.85
N ASP A 9 -15.33 6.66 -6.76
CA ASP A 9 -14.88 5.59 -5.86
C ASP A 9 -14.75 6.04 -4.39
N ALA A 10 -14.79 7.33 -4.10
CA ALA A 10 -14.42 7.94 -2.82
C ALA A 10 -15.07 7.27 -1.60
N SER A 11 -16.39 7.02 -1.65
CA SER A 11 -17.09 6.35 -0.56
C SER A 11 -16.56 4.94 -0.34
N ARG A 12 -16.32 4.22 -1.43
CA ARG A 12 -15.84 2.84 -1.36
C ARG A 12 -14.38 2.76 -0.92
N LEU A 13 -13.54 3.71 -1.36
CA LEU A 13 -12.15 3.85 -0.88
C LEU A 13 -12.09 4.05 0.63
N ALA A 14 -12.89 4.97 1.15
CA ALA A 14 -12.94 5.26 2.59
C ALA A 14 -13.42 4.05 3.40
N GLU A 15 -14.43 3.34 2.93
CA GLU A 15 -14.94 2.12 3.55
C GLU A 15 -13.85 1.04 3.60
N ILE A 16 -13.23 0.73 2.47
CA ILE A 16 -12.17 -0.29 2.37
C ILE A 16 -11.01 0.05 3.31
N GLN A 17 -10.51 1.27 3.24
CA GLN A 17 -9.35 1.69 4.04
C GLN A 17 -9.64 1.61 5.53
N ILE A 18 -10.76 2.16 5.98
CA ILE A 18 -11.10 2.19 7.40
C ILE A 18 -11.40 0.78 7.92
N PHE A 19 -12.17 -0.02 7.18
CA PHE A 19 -12.52 -1.37 7.63
C PHE A 19 -11.31 -2.30 7.63
N ALA A 20 -10.44 -2.21 6.63
CA ALA A 20 -9.18 -2.95 6.62
C ALA A 20 -8.27 -2.54 7.78
N LYS A 21 -8.12 -1.23 8.05
CA LYS A 21 -7.36 -0.72 9.20
C LYS A 21 -7.95 -1.20 10.52
N ARG A 22 -9.26 -1.09 10.71
CA ARG A 22 -9.92 -1.57 11.94
C ARG A 22 -9.68 -3.07 12.15
N THR A 23 -9.81 -3.87 11.11
CA THR A 23 -9.62 -5.32 11.19
C THR A 23 -8.16 -5.68 11.50
N ALA A 24 -7.19 -5.06 10.83
CA ALA A 24 -5.78 -5.39 10.98
C ALA A 24 -5.12 -4.72 12.18
N PHE A 25 -5.49 -3.48 12.52
CA PHE A 25 -4.74 -2.66 13.48
C PHE A 25 -5.37 -2.57 14.86
N ARG A 26 -6.70 -2.74 14.98
CA ARG A 26 -7.36 -2.75 16.28
C ARG A 26 -6.76 -3.79 17.25
N PRO A 27 -6.49 -5.05 16.83
CA PRO A 27 -5.83 -6.02 17.68
C PRO A 27 -4.40 -5.61 18.11
N ILE A 28 -3.72 -4.80 17.27
CA ILE A 28 -2.35 -4.32 17.52
C ILE A 28 -2.38 -3.11 18.44
N PHE A 29 -3.17 -2.09 18.12
CA PHE A 29 -3.23 -0.83 18.85
C PHE A 29 -3.94 -0.97 20.21
N GLN A 30 -4.91 -1.88 20.31
CA GLN A 30 -5.76 -2.07 21.50
C GLN A 30 -6.38 -0.76 22.02
N ASN A 31 -6.69 0.14 21.09
CA ASN A 31 -7.22 1.47 21.34
C ASN A 31 -8.45 1.72 20.46
N ASP A 32 -9.63 1.61 21.08
CA ASP A 32 -10.91 1.79 20.39
C ASP A 32 -11.16 3.27 20.02
N PHE A 33 -10.57 4.23 20.74
CA PHE A 33 -10.68 5.65 20.38
C PHE A 33 -10.04 5.91 19.01
N VAL A 34 -8.79 5.48 18.80
CA VAL A 34 -8.12 5.56 17.50
C VAL A 34 -8.91 4.84 16.42
N SER A 35 -9.41 3.65 16.72
CA SER A 35 -10.11 2.82 15.74
C SER A 35 -11.46 3.37 15.30
N PHE A 36 -12.20 4.06 16.18
CA PHE A 36 -13.60 4.42 15.95
C PHE A 36 -13.90 5.93 16.03
N GLN A 37 -13.04 6.72 16.67
CA GLN A 37 -13.21 8.18 16.76
C GLN A 37 -12.32 8.94 15.78
N GLU A 38 -11.07 8.56 15.63
CA GLU A 38 -10.15 9.25 14.71
C GLU A 38 -10.35 8.83 13.25
N MET A 39 -10.73 7.58 13.00
CA MET A 39 -10.99 7.09 11.64
C MET A 39 -12.48 7.18 11.30
N GLN A 40 -12.86 8.27 10.61
CA GLN A 40 -14.24 8.52 10.19
C GLN A 40 -14.42 8.29 8.69
N VAL A 41 -15.40 7.43 8.33
CA VAL A 41 -15.63 7.05 6.92
C VAL A 41 -16.05 8.26 6.09
N LEU A 42 -16.95 9.11 6.63
CA LEU A 42 -17.44 10.27 5.90
C LEU A 42 -16.32 11.26 5.61
N ASP A 43 -15.51 11.60 6.61
CA ASP A 43 -14.44 12.59 6.46
C ASP A 43 -13.41 12.12 5.41
N LEU A 44 -13.06 10.84 5.44
CA LEU A 44 -12.14 10.26 4.46
C LEU A 44 -12.75 10.18 3.05
N ALA A 45 -14.05 9.90 2.94
CA ALA A 45 -14.74 9.89 1.66
C ALA A 45 -14.80 11.31 1.05
N LEU A 46 -15.08 12.34 1.86
CA LEU A 46 -15.04 13.72 1.43
C LEU A 46 -13.63 14.14 1.01
N PHE A 47 -12.60 13.74 1.74
CA PHE A 47 -11.20 13.97 1.37
C PHE A 47 -10.88 13.39 -0.01
N TYR A 48 -11.20 12.11 -0.26
CA TYR A 48 -10.95 11.50 -1.56
C TYR A 48 -11.74 12.14 -2.71
N ARG A 49 -12.95 12.63 -2.44
CA ARG A 49 -13.80 13.22 -3.46
C ARG A 49 -13.42 14.65 -3.80
N ASP A 50 -13.11 15.45 -2.80
CA ASP A 50 -13.09 16.92 -2.92
C ASP A 50 -11.66 17.51 -2.87
N GLU A 51 -10.68 16.79 -2.27
CA GLU A 51 -9.33 17.31 -2.13
C GLU A 51 -8.51 17.11 -3.41
N PRO A 52 -8.00 18.18 -4.02
CA PRO A 52 -7.16 18.10 -5.20
C PRO A 52 -5.91 17.23 -4.94
N GLY A 53 -5.66 16.23 -5.79
CA GLY A 53 -4.51 15.33 -5.67
C GLY A 53 -4.69 14.16 -4.71
N ALA A 54 -5.79 14.07 -3.96
CA ALA A 54 -6.03 12.97 -3.03
C ALA A 54 -5.96 11.59 -3.69
N LEU A 55 -6.38 11.50 -4.96
CA LEU A 55 -6.39 10.27 -5.75
C LEU A 55 -5.10 10.06 -6.56
N GLU A 56 -4.12 10.94 -6.47
CA GLU A 56 -2.84 10.76 -7.17
C GLU A 56 -2.12 9.52 -6.66
N GLY A 57 -1.76 8.63 -7.60
CA GLY A 57 -1.12 7.35 -7.28
C GLY A 57 -2.04 6.32 -6.61
N VAL A 58 -3.34 6.59 -6.50
CA VAL A 58 -4.33 5.66 -5.95
C VAL A 58 -4.94 4.80 -7.06
N PHE A 59 -4.96 3.49 -6.82
CA PHE A 59 -5.56 2.50 -7.72
C PHE A 59 -6.55 1.64 -6.95
N VAL A 60 -7.52 1.11 -7.67
CA VAL A 60 -8.52 0.17 -7.14
C VAL A 60 -8.45 -1.17 -7.87
N TYR A 61 -8.64 -2.26 -7.13
CA TYR A 61 -8.94 -3.56 -7.71
C TYR A 61 -10.45 -3.66 -7.92
N ASP A 62 -10.84 -3.74 -9.20
CA ASP A 62 -12.23 -3.74 -9.65
C ASP A 62 -12.47 -4.93 -10.58
N ASP A 63 -13.44 -5.77 -10.25
CA ASP A 63 -13.93 -6.88 -11.07
C ASP A 63 -15.45 -6.83 -11.26
N GLY A 64 -16.00 -5.61 -11.25
CA GLY A 64 -17.42 -5.28 -11.21
C GLY A 64 -17.85 -4.75 -9.83
N ILE A 65 -17.01 -4.98 -8.81
CA ILE A 65 -17.10 -4.40 -7.47
C ILE A 65 -15.70 -4.00 -7.05
N VAL A 66 -15.51 -2.78 -6.53
CA VAL A 66 -14.24 -2.35 -5.96
C VAL A 66 -14.01 -3.08 -4.63
N LYS A 67 -12.98 -3.94 -4.56
CA LYS A 67 -12.69 -4.83 -3.43
C LYS A 67 -11.42 -4.48 -2.67
N ALA A 68 -10.54 -3.70 -3.29
CA ALA A 68 -9.29 -3.29 -2.66
C ALA A 68 -8.82 -1.95 -3.23
N MET A 69 -7.94 -1.30 -2.49
CA MET A 69 -7.22 -0.12 -2.93
C MET A 69 -5.73 -0.23 -2.64
N THR A 70 -4.95 0.49 -3.42
CA THR A 70 -3.52 0.65 -3.19
C THR A 70 -3.08 2.05 -3.57
N LYS A 71 -2.01 2.52 -2.96
CA LYS A 71 -1.35 3.77 -3.32
C LYS A 71 0.14 3.55 -3.42
N TRP A 72 0.75 4.02 -4.52
CA TRP A 72 2.20 4.13 -4.63
C TRP A 72 2.63 5.46 -5.21
N GLU A 73 3.82 5.86 -4.85
CA GLU A 73 4.42 7.13 -5.23
C GLU A 73 5.82 6.92 -5.77
N LYS A 74 6.19 7.74 -6.76
CA LYS A 74 7.57 7.85 -7.20
C LYS A 74 8.34 8.70 -6.18
N GLY A 75 9.50 8.25 -5.75
CA GLY A 75 10.32 8.97 -4.78
C GLY A 75 10.78 10.32 -5.31
N GLY A 76 10.47 11.40 -4.62
CA GLY A 76 10.68 12.79 -4.95
C GLY A 76 11.95 13.13 -5.75
N ALA A 77 13.10 13.35 -5.08
CA ALA A 77 14.37 13.70 -5.74
C ALA A 77 15.04 12.51 -6.45
N ASP A 78 14.77 11.27 -6.05
CA ASP A 78 15.25 10.04 -6.72
C ASP A 78 14.08 9.34 -7.42
N SER A 79 13.88 9.66 -8.70
CA SER A 79 12.84 9.04 -9.54
C SER A 79 12.98 7.52 -9.69
N ARG A 80 14.13 6.94 -9.27
CA ARG A 80 14.38 5.50 -9.26
C ARG A 80 13.98 4.80 -7.95
N LEU A 81 13.43 5.54 -7.00
CA LEU A 81 12.82 5.02 -5.79
C LEU A 81 11.30 5.10 -5.92
N TRP A 82 10.60 3.99 -5.68
CA TRP A 82 9.15 3.98 -5.55
C TRP A 82 8.78 3.53 -4.14
N GLU A 83 7.73 4.13 -3.60
CA GLU A 83 7.18 3.74 -2.31
C GLU A 83 5.76 3.20 -2.47
N LEU A 84 5.54 1.97 -2.04
CA LEU A 84 4.21 1.39 -1.88
C LEU A 84 3.64 1.87 -0.54
N LYS A 85 2.79 2.89 -0.60
CA LYS A 85 2.24 3.57 0.58
C LYS A 85 1.17 2.76 1.29
N GLU A 86 0.27 2.19 0.51
CA GLU A 86 -0.95 1.58 1.02
C GLU A 86 -1.36 0.37 0.20
N VAL A 87 -1.78 -0.69 0.88
CA VAL A 87 -2.50 -1.84 0.30
C VAL A 87 -3.59 -2.23 1.28
N TYR A 88 -4.82 -2.03 0.91
CA TYR A 88 -5.99 -2.40 1.70
C TYR A 88 -6.92 -3.26 0.89
N VAL A 89 -7.24 -4.44 1.40
CA VAL A 89 -8.27 -5.34 0.87
C VAL A 89 -9.44 -5.31 1.84
N ASP A 90 -10.63 -5.08 1.32
CA ASP A 90 -11.86 -5.16 2.10
C ASP A 90 -11.91 -6.48 2.87
N PRO A 91 -12.20 -6.47 4.18
CA PRO A 91 -12.22 -7.67 5.01
C PRO A 91 -13.05 -8.83 4.46
N PHE A 92 -14.15 -8.52 3.74
CA PHE A 92 -15.00 -9.55 3.13
C PHE A 92 -14.37 -10.25 1.92
N PHE A 93 -13.32 -9.66 1.33
CA PHE A 93 -12.63 -10.18 0.14
C PHE A 93 -11.17 -10.54 0.40
N GLN A 94 -10.74 -10.56 1.67
CA GLN A 94 -9.40 -11.03 2.06
C GLN A 94 -9.23 -12.52 1.76
N HIS A 95 -7.97 -12.98 1.75
CA HIS A 95 -7.57 -14.37 1.49
C HIS A 95 -7.94 -14.92 0.09
N GLN A 96 -8.33 -14.05 -0.85
CA GLN A 96 -8.65 -14.41 -2.25
C GLN A 96 -7.51 -14.08 -3.23
N GLY A 97 -6.32 -13.77 -2.73
CA GLY A 97 -5.16 -13.45 -3.57
C GLY A 97 -5.09 -12.00 -4.06
N ILE A 98 -6.05 -11.13 -3.71
CA ILE A 98 -6.10 -9.74 -4.21
C ILE A 98 -4.86 -8.93 -3.81
N GLY A 99 -4.40 -9.05 -2.56
CA GLY A 99 -3.17 -8.37 -2.12
C GLY A 99 -1.92 -8.83 -2.87
N ALA A 100 -1.83 -10.13 -3.18
CA ALA A 100 -0.78 -10.70 -4.01
C ALA A 100 -0.83 -10.13 -5.44
N PHE A 101 -2.00 -10.11 -6.04
CA PHE A 101 -2.23 -9.52 -7.37
C PHE A 101 -1.80 -8.04 -7.43
N ILE A 102 -2.16 -7.24 -6.42
CA ILE A 102 -1.76 -5.82 -6.34
C ILE A 102 -0.24 -5.68 -6.31
N LEU A 103 0.46 -6.50 -5.52
CA LEU A 103 1.93 -6.49 -5.47
C LEU A 103 2.55 -6.89 -6.81
N GLU A 104 1.99 -7.88 -7.49
CA GLU A 104 2.45 -8.29 -8.82
C GLU A 104 2.31 -7.16 -9.85
N GLU A 105 1.18 -6.47 -9.87
CA GLU A 105 0.96 -5.33 -10.76
C GLU A 105 1.91 -4.15 -10.43
N PHE A 106 2.08 -3.83 -9.14
CA PHE A 106 3.06 -2.82 -8.72
C PHE A 106 4.47 -3.18 -9.22
N LEU A 107 4.91 -4.42 -9.07
CA LEU A 107 6.23 -4.87 -9.49
C LEU A 107 6.38 -4.91 -11.01
N LYS A 108 5.31 -5.26 -11.74
CA LYS A 108 5.30 -5.21 -13.22
C LYS A 108 5.45 -3.79 -13.75
N GLU A 109 4.88 -2.79 -13.07
CA GLU A 109 5.05 -1.38 -13.45
C GLU A 109 6.42 -0.83 -13.04
N ALA A 110 6.90 -1.23 -11.89
CA ALA A 110 8.15 -0.76 -11.33
C ALA A 110 9.39 -1.22 -12.14
N ALA A 111 9.42 -2.47 -12.57
CA ALA A 111 10.58 -3.05 -13.26
C ALA A 111 10.92 -2.34 -14.59
N PRO A 112 9.99 -2.12 -15.54
CA PRO A 112 10.30 -1.41 -16.78
C PRO A 112 10.52 0.09 -16.58
N ALA A 113 10.07 0.68 -15.47
CA ALA A 113 10.33 2.07 -15.13
C ALA A 113 11.79 2.35 -14.75
N GLY A 114 12.64 1.32 -14.67
CA GLY A 114 14.06 1.44 -14.37
C GLY A 114 14.33 1.86 -12.92
N ILE A 115 13.44 1.53 -12.01
CA ILE A 115 13.63 1.81 -10.59
C ILE A 115 14.79 0.98 -10.04
N ARG A 116 15.50 1.51 -9.05
CA ARG A 116 16.53 0.79 -8.31
C ARG A 116 15.99 0.11 -7.08
N ARG A 117 15.01 0.73 -6.42
CA ARG A 117 14.45 0.25 -5.16
C ARG A 117 12.97 0.56 -5.05
N ALA A 118 12.26 -0.35 -4.42
CA ALA A 118 10.92 -0.11 -3.90
C ALA A 118 10.94 -0.26 -2.39
N THR A 119 10.24 0.64 -1.68
CA THR A 119 10.12 0.62 -0.23
C THR A 119 8.67 0.58 0.21
N LEU A 120 8.43 0.15 1.43
CA LEU A 120 7.14 0.22 2.11
C LEU A 120 7.33 0.24 3.62
N TRP A 121 6.35 0.77 4.34
CA TRP A 121 6.28 0.73 5.79
C TRP A 121 5.20 -0.24 6.25
N VAL A 122 5.51 -1.09 7.22
CA VAL A 122 4.59 -2.07 7.78
C VAL A 122 4.70 -2.10 9.30
N LEU A 123 3.57 -2.24 9.99
CA LEU A 123 3.59 -2.45 11.45
C LEU A 123 4.35 -3.73 11.78
N GLU A 124 5.29 -3.65 12.73
CA GLU A 124 6.12 -4.78 13.15
C GLU A 124 5.27 -6.00 13.56
N LYS A 125 4.15 -5.74 14.23
CA LYS A 125 3.21 -6.77 14.69
C LYS A 125 2.23 -7.27 13.61
N ASN A 126 2.23 -6.68 12.40
CA ASN A 126 1.38 -7.14 11.30
C ASN A 126 2.04 -8.30 10.54
N GLU A 127 2.11 -9.45 11.18
CA GLU A 127 2.76 -10.65 10.62
C GLU A 127 2.21 -11.09 9.25
N PRO A 128 0.87 -11.08 9.01
CA PRO A 128 0.33 -11.47 7.71
C PRO A 128 0.83 -10.56 6.57
N ALA A 129 0.87 -9.25 6.77
CA ALA A 129 1.36 -8.31 5.77
C ALA A 129 2.87 -8.48 5.54
N ARG A 130 3.66 -8.61 6.61
CA ARG A 130 5.11 -8.87 6.52
C ARG A 130 5.41 -10.15 5.74
N ALA A 131 4.68 -11.23 6.02
CA ALA A 131 4.82 -12.50 5.29
C ALA A 131 4.47 -12.35 3.80
N LEU A 132 3.43 -11.57 3.48
CA LEU A 132 3.08 -11.27 2.10
C LEU A 132 4.22 -10.53 1.40
N TYR A 133 4.72 -9.43 1.96
CA TYR A 133 5.79 -8.64 1.36
C TYR A 133 7.09 -9.43 1.19
N SER A 134 7.44 -10.25 2.18
CA SER A 134 8.65 -11.11 2.10
C SER A 134 8.58 -12.10 0.94
N ARG A 135 7.41 -12.67 0.63
CA ARG A 135 7.23 -13.56 -0.53
C ARG A 135 7.49 -12.85 -1.86
N TYR A 136 7.31 -11.53 -1.90
CA TYR A 136 7.57 -10.71 -3.08
C TYR A 136 8.96 -10.05 -3.06
N GLY A 137 9.87 -10.55 -2.23
CA GLY A 137 11.28 -10.15 -2.20
C GLY A 137 11.56 -8.85 -1.46
N PHE A 138 10.61 -8.34 -0.68
CA PHE A 138 10.88 -7.26 0.25
C PHE A 138 11.49 -7.80 1.54
N ALA A 139 12.46 -7.11 2.08
CA ALA A 139 13.12 -7.44 3.35
C ALA A 139 13.31 -6.19 4.21
N PRO A 140 13.33 -6.33 5.56
CA PRO A 140 13.60 -5.19 6.43
C PRO A 140 15.00 -4.64 6.16
N ASN A 141 15.11 -3.31 6.05
CA ASN A 141 16.38 -2.61 5.81
C ASN A 141 17.01 -1.99 7.07
N GLY A 142 16.39 -2.19 8.24
CA GLY A 142 16.86 -1.71 9.53
C GLY A 142 16.27 -0.36 9.95
N ASN A 143 15.58 0.35 9.08
CA ASN A 143 14.90 1.59 9.42
C ASN A 143 13.58 1.30 10.16
N TRP A 144 13.28 2.13 11.14
CA TRP A 144 12.03 2.06 11.88
C TRP A 144 11.57 3.44 12.35
N LYS A 145 10.30 3.56 12.65
CA LYS A 145 9.68 4.75 13.24
C LYS A 145 8.45 4.35 14.05
N LEU A 146 7.95 5.25 14.90
CA LEU A 146 6.66 5.02 15.55
C LEU A 146 5.52 5.36 14.58
N GLN A 147 4.45 4.56 14.65
CA GLN A 147 3.18 4.92 14.03
C GLN A 147 2.63 6.13 14.78
N GLU A 148 2.32 7.20 14.05
CA GLU A 148 1.79 8.43 14.63
C GLU A 148 0.58 8.17 15.53
N GLY A 149 0.55 8.83 16.69
CA GLY A 149 -0.51 8.68 17.68
C GLY A 149 -0.50 7.36 18.46
N THR A 150 0.52 6.52 18.29
CA THR A 150 0.62 5.21 18.94
C THR A 150 2.02 4.93 19.48
N VAL A 151 2.18 3.83 20.22
CA VAL A 151 3.49 3.28 20.65
C VAL A 151 3.99 2.18 19.73
N GLU A 152 3.25 1.90 18.65
CA GLU A 152 3.54 0.79 17.75
C GLU A 152 4.61 1.16 16.73
N VAL A 153 5.47 0.19 16.44
CA VAL A 153 6.61 0.36 15.53
C VAL A 153 6.22 0.03 14.10
N LEU A 154 6.57 0.94 13.20
CA LEU A 154 6.64 0.68 11.77
C LEU A 154 8.08 0.30 11.41
N VAL A 155 8.24 -0.75 10.64
CA VAL A 155 9.52 -1.17 10.06
C VAL A 155 9.50 -0.95 8.55
N GLU A 156 10.62 -0.44 8.00
CA GLU A 156 10.74 -0.25 6.57
C GLU A 156 11.23 -1.54 5.91
N TYR A 157 10.53 -1.94 4.87
CA TYR A 157 10.93 -3.02 3.99
C TYR A 157 11.39 -2.44 2.65
N GLU A 158 12.40 -3.07 2.07
CA GLU A 158 12.98 -2.67 0.79
C GLU A 158 13.10 -3.87 -0.14
N ARG A 159 12.88 -3.63 -1.45
CA ARG A 159 13.25 -4.55 -2.51
C ARG A 159 14.20 -3.86 -3.48
N ASP A 160 15.35 -4.47 -3.73
CA ASP A 160 16.36 -4.00 -4.68
C ASP A 160 16.10 -4.58 -6.09
N PHE A 161 16.13 -3.72 -7.09
CA PHE A 161 16.00 -4.05 -8.52
C PHE A 161 17.31 -3.89 -9.28
N SER A 162 18.41 -3.53 -8.62
CA SER A 162 19.71 -3.25 -9.28
C SER A 162 20.21 -4.40 -10.15
N HIS A 163 19.86 -5.64 -9.79
CA HIS A 163 20.25 -6.83 -10.54
C HIS A 163 19.49 -7.04 -11.87
N LEU A 164 18.34 -6.39 -12.05
CA LEU A 164 17.55 -6.49 -13.28
C LEU A 164 18.04 -5.57 -14.38
N CYS A 165 18.84 -4.55 -14.07
CA CYS A 165 19.38 -3.58 -15.03
C CYS A 165 20.64 -4.06 -15.75
N VAL A 166 21.24 -5.19 -15.41
CA VAL A 166 22.55 -5.64 -15.95
C VAL A 166 22.42 -6.49 -17.21
N SER A 167 21.22 -6.93 -17.60
CA SER A 167 21.04 -7.87 -18.73
C SER A 167 20.79 -7.22 -20.09
N SER A 168 20.86 -5.89 -20.24
CA SER A 168 20.63 -5.20 -21.52
C SER A 168 21.87 -4.59 -22.20
N SER A 169 23.08 -4.90 -21.75
CA SER A 169 24.31 -4.34 -22.33
C SER A 169 25.35 -5.40 -22.77
N THR A 170 24.92 -6.52 -23.36
CA THR A 170 25.82 -7.39 -24.11
C THR A 170 25.15 -7.85 -25.37
N GLY A 171 25.33 -7.08 -26.43
CA GLY A 171 24.90 -7.42 -27.79
C GLY A 171 25.48 -6.42 -28.79
N VAL A 172 26.75 -6.50 -29.05
CA VAL A 172 27.37 -6.07 -30.34
C VAL A 172 28.10 -7.25 -30.88
#